data_5ccdd5bdbc2169e3bbcc64a8e30526db
#
_entry.id   5ccdd5bdbc2169e3bbcc64a8e30526db
#
_cell.length_a   1.000
_cell.length_b   1.000
_cell.length_c   1.000
_cell.angle_alpha   90.00
_cell.angle_beta   90.00
_cell.angle_gamma   90.00
#
_symmetry.space_group_name_H-M   'P 1'
#
loop_
_entity.id
_entity.type
_entity.pdbx_description
1 polymer ?
#
loop_
_entity_poly.entity_id
_entity_poly.type
_entity_poly.pdbx_seq_one_letter_code
_entity_poly.pdbx_strand_id
1 'polypeptide(L)'
;MGDQNHSPKPLPTLPLDLSQHKVLLTLVWTTIVLANGILPIALYFALHYGTSLDLSLILTIPTILMSVPAVWQLFQRTYYLLNDREGCRPLGMTSQTTKWRNNWSSFDYFQWNYIFGFVALTILLSIGTSIPSLPVTAISLSVLMLYVCLELILVEVGILLNVSAPFRFSSVQKGAPLRPGVFIVAEDVVAVDGMQGGAWRQAWNDRYEADSELQRLCRILDWFWGVSGLCVVAVIWTLAFATDIVDEEVSYAIGWGLPWVWGGIMAVLTFWMAKRMLRRQRTRLGSIDTGV
;
A
#
# COMPACT_ATOMS: atom_id res chain seq x y z
N MET A 1 2.37 -51.82 5.90
CA MET A 1 2.32 -50.56 5.15
C MET A 1 1.42 -49.64 5.95
N GLY A 2 2.02 -48.76 6.76
CA GLY A 2 1.30 -47.90 7.68
C GLY A 2 0.72 -46.70 6.96
N ASP A 3 -0.58 -46.58 7.01
CA ASP A 3 -1.35 -45.43 6.59
C ASP A 3 -1.01 -44.29 7.56
N GLN A 4 -0.13 -43.39 7.15
CA GLN A 4 0.18 -42.19 7.91
C GLN A 4 -1.04 -41.28 7.82
N ASN A 5 -1.86 -41.35 8.85
CA ASN A 5 -2.98 -40.46 9.11
C ASN A 5 -2.45 -39.01 9.16
N HIS A 6 -2.39 -38.33 8.00
CA HIS A 6 -2.02 -36.93 7.91
C HIS A 6 -3.18 -36.08 8.44
N SER A 7 -3.28 -36.01 9.78
CA SER A 7 -4.08 -34.95 10.39
C SER A 7 -3.54 -33.59 9.90
N PRO A 8 -4.38 -32.73 9.32
CA PRO A 8 -3.93 -31.43 8.82
C PRO A 8 -3.28 -30.64 9.95
N LYS A 9 -2.03 -30.26 9.74
CA LYS A 9 -1.27 -29.46 10.72
C LYS A 9 -2.02 -28.15 10.99
N PRO A 10 -2.28 -27.80 12.25
CA PRO A 10 -3.01 -26.58 12.57
C PRO A 10 -2.30 -25.37 11.97
N LEU A 11 -3.07 -24.50 11.30
CA LEU A 11 -2.53 -23.31 10.67
C LEU A 11 -1.98 -22.35 11.73
N PRO A 12 -0.80 -21.71 11.50
CA PRO A 12 -0.26 -20.74 12.42
C PRO A 12 -1.26 -19.63 12.73
N THR A 13 -1.43 -19.30 14.00
CA THR A 13 -2.29 -18.20 14.45
C THR A 13 -1.61 -16.87 14.23
N LEU A 14 -2.33 -15.88 13.70
CA LEU A 14 -1.81 -14.53 13.56
C LEU A 14 -1.97 -13.78 14.89
N PRO A 15 -0.94 -13.06 15.36
CA PRO A 15 -0.98 -12.36 16.64
C PRO A 15 -1.83 -11.08 16.62
N LEU A 16 -2.45 -10.75 15.49
CA LEU A 16 -3.21 -9.53 15.29
C LEU A 16 -4.72 -9.76 15.42
N ASP A 17 -5.34 -9.11 16.40
CA ASP A 17 -6.80 -8.99 16.48
C ASP A 17 -7.26 -7.59 16.03
N LEU A 18 -7.62 -7.49 14.75
CA LEU A 18 -8.12 -6.24 14.15
C LEU A 18 -9.42 -5.76 14.84
N SER A 19 -10.12 -6.63 15.56
CA SER A 19 -11.37 -6.25 16.20
C SER A 19 -11.17 -5.27 17.36
N GLN A 20 -10.03 -5.34 18.03
CA GLN A 20 -9.67 -4.46 19.14
C GLN A 20 -9.26 -3.06 18.69
N HIS A 21 -8.82 -2.90 17.42
CA HIS A 21 -8.31 -1.64 16.89
C HIS A 21 -9.24 -0.93 15.89
N LYS A 22 -10.49 -1.38 15.78
CA LYS A 22 -11.45 -0.85 14.77
C LYS A 22 -11.61 0.67 14.84
N VAL A 23 -11.77 1.22 16.04
CA VAL A 23 -11.98 2.67 16.24
C VAL A 23 -10.74 3.44 15.79
N LEU A 24 -9.55 3.00 16.22
CA LEU A 24 -8.30 3.63 15.85
C LEU A 24 -8.07 3.56 14.33
N LEU A 25 -8.27 2.40 13.73
CA LEU A 25 -8.16 2.22 12.27
C LEU A 25 -9.14 3.13 11.52
N THR A 26 -10.41 3.20 11.98
CA THR A 26 -11.40 4.08 11.35
C THR A 26 -11.00 5.54 11.47
N LEU A 27 -10.53 5.99 12.63
CA LEU A 27 -10.06 7.37 12.82
C LEU A 27 -8.87 7.69 11.93
N VAL A 28 -7.86 6.82 11.89
CA VAL A 28 -6.66 7.02 11.05
C VAL A 28 -7.05 7.09 9.58
N TRP A 29 -7.84 6.15 9.07
CA TRP A 29 -8.28 6.14 7.68
C TRP A 29 -9.14 7.35 7.33
N THR A 30 -10.07 7.74 8.21
CA THR A 30 -10.88 8.95 8.02
C THR A 30 -10.00 10.19 7.94
N THR A 31 -9.02 10.31 8.83
CA THR A 31 -8.08 11.46 8.82
C THR A 31 -7.25 11.48 7.54
N ILE A 32 -6.75 10.34 7.07
CA ILE A 32 -5.98 10.24 5.82
C ILE A 32 -6.84 10.67 4.62
N VAL A 33 -8.07 10.17 4.49
CA VAL A 33 -8.98 10.52 3.38
C VAL A 33 -9.36 12.00 3.43
N LEU A 34 -9.66 12.53 4.61
CA LEU A 34 -9.97 13.95 4.77
C LEU A 34 -8.78 14.84 4.42
N ALA A 35 -7.60 14.53 4.94
CA ALA A 35 -6.42 15.35 4.76
C ALA A 35 -5.82 15.29 3.34
N ASN A 36 -5.85 14.12 2.70
CA ASN A 36 -5.19 13.94 1.40
C ASN A 36 -6.15 13.82 0.21
N GLY A 37 -7.43 13.54 0.45
CA GLY A 37 -8.44 13.46 -0.61
C GLY A 37 -9.33 14.70 -0.68
N ILE A 38 -10.00 15.04 0.41
CA ILE A 38 -11.02 16.09 0.44
C ILE A 38 -10.40 17.47 0.59
N LEU A 39 -9.43 17.63 1.50
CA LEU A 39 -8.83 18.92 1.83
C LEU A 39 -8.19 19.63 0.62
N PRO A 40 -7.42 18.97 -0.28
CA PRO A 40 -6.85 19.65 -1.44
C PRO A 40 -7.92 20.22 -2.36
N ILE A 41 -8.98 19.46 -2.60
CA ILE A 41 -10.10 19.87 -3.45
C ILE A 41 -10.83 21.05 -2.81
N ALA A 42 -11.21 20.92 -1.53
CA ALA A 42 -11.93 21.96 -0.80
C ALA A 42 -11.13 23.26 -0.70
N LEU A 43 -9.83 23.16 -0.41
CA LEU A 43 -8.95 24.34 -0.35
C LEU A 43 -8.76 24.99 -1.72
N TYR A 44 -8.60 24.19 -2.78
CA TYR A 44 -8.50 24.73 -4.13
C TYR A 44 -9.73 25.60 -4.44
N PHE A 45 -10.93 25.06 -4.33
CA PHE A 45 -12.15 25.79 -4.66
C PHE A 45 -12.41 26.97 -3.70
N ALA A 46 -12.15 26.81 -2.42
CA ALA A 46 -12.30 27.91 -1.44
C ALA A 46 -11.35 29.08 -1.71
N LEU A 47 -10.11 28.80 -2.08
CA LEU A 47 -9.12 29.84 -2.38
C LEU A 47 -9.37 30.45 -3.76
N HIS A 48 -9.70 29.64 -4.76
CA HIS A 48 -9.92 30.10 -6.13
C HIS A 48 -11.13 31.05 -6.23
N TYR A 49 -12.24 30.71 -5.60
CA TYR A 49 -13.47 31.54 -5.64
C TYR A 49 -13.59 32.53 -4.49
N GLY A 50 -12.87 32.31 -3.39
CA GLY A 50 -12.94 33.17 -2.19
C GLY A 50 -11.87 34.22 -2.07
N THR A 51 -10.82 34.19 -2.91
CA THR A 51 -9.69 35.10 -2.82
C THR A 51 -9.21 35.58 -4.18
N SER A 52 -8.35 36.59 -4.19
CA SER A 52 -7.68 37.09 -5.43
C SER A 52 -6.25 36.61 -5.52
N LEU A 53 -5.92 35.44 -4.96
CA LEU A 53 -4.59 34.87 -5.02
C LEU A 53 -4.26 34.33 -6.40
N ASP A 54 -2.97 34.36 -6.75
CA ASP A 54 -2.47 33.76 -7.98
C ASP A 54 -2.64 32.22 -7.94
N LEU A 55 -2.89 31.60 -9.09
CA LEU A 55 -3.07 30.15 -9.21
C LEU A 55 -1.91 29.35 -8.60
N SER A 56 -0.68 29.84 -8.72
CA SER A 56 0.49 29.22 -8.10
C SER A 56 0.36 29.10 -6.59
N LEU A 57 -0.10 30.14 -5.90
CA LEU A 57 -0.34 30.12 -4.45
C LEU A 57 -1.52 29.23 -4.08
N ILE A 58 -2.59 29.25 -4.87
CA ILE A 58 -3.79 28.42 -4.68
C ILE A 58 -3.43 26.93 -4.74
N LEU A 59 -2.53 26.52 -5.64
CA LEU A 59 -2.06 25.14 -5.73
C LEU A 59 -0.98 24.80 -4.68
N THR A 60 -0.17 25.76 -4.27
CA THR A 60 0.93 25.55 -3.32
C THR A 60 0.41 25.31 -1.89
N ILE A 61 -0.61 26.06 -1.45
CA ILE A 61 -1.13 25.96 -0.07
C ILE A 61 -1.63 24.55 0.25
N PRO A 62 -2.52 23.91 -0.54
CA PRO A 62 -2.94 22.53 -0.30
C PRO A 62 -1.76 21.56 -0.32
N THR A 63 -0.82 21.72 -1.26
CA THR A 63 0.37 20.86 -1.41
C THR A 63 1.23 20.88 -0.15
N ILE A 64 1.50 22.05 0.44
CA ILE A 64 2.27 22.16 1.68
C ILE A 64 1.53 21.47 2.83
N LEU A 65 0.24 21.75 2.99
CA LEU A 65 -0.55 21.17 4.08
C LEU A 65 -0.61 19.65 4.04
N MET A 66 -0.70 19.06 2.84
CA MET A 66 -0.67 17.61 2.65
C MET A 66 0.71 17.00 2.90
N SER A 67 1.77 17.72 2.58
CA SER A 67 3.14 17.18 2.69
C SER A 67 3.58 17.02 4.15
N VAL A 68 3.07 17.83 5.08
CA VAL A 68 3.45 17.77 6.51
C VAL A 68 3.21 16.39 7.13
N PRO A 69 2.00 15.80 7.09
CA PRO A 69 1.79 14.45 7.64
C PRO A 69 2.57 13.37 6.89
N ALA A 70 2.75 13.50 5.58
CA ALA A 70 3.51 12.54 4.78
C ALA A 70 5.00 12.53 5.17
N VAL A 71 5.60 13.71 5.33
CA VAL A 71 6.98 13.88 5.81
C VAL A 71 7.12 13.31 7.23
N TRP A 72 6.16 13.61 8.11
CA TRP A 72 6.16 13.07 9.47
C TRP A 72 6.15 11.54 9.48
N GLN A 73 5.25 10.92 8.72
CA GLN A 73 5.19 9.45 8.57
C GLN A 73 6.49 8.87 8.03
N LEU A 74 7.09 9.50 7.01
CA LEU A 74 8.37 9.07 6.45
C LEU A 74 9.47 9.03 7.51
N PHE A 75 9.60 10.10 8.31
CA PHE A 75 10.60 10.17 9.38
C PHE A 75 10.30 9.18 10.50
N GLN A 76 9.06 9.07 10.95
CA GLN A 76 8.66 8.15 12.00
C GLN A 76 8.94 6.69 11.62
N ARG A 77 8.57 6.30 10.40
CA ARG A 77 8.82 4.95 9.90
C ARG A 77 10.32 4.67 9.74
N THR A 78 11.07 5.64 9.19
CA THR A 78 12.52 5.57 9.09
C THR A 78 13.15 5.36 10.47
N TYR A 79 12.72 6.11 11.48
CA TYR A 79 13.20 5.99 12.86
C TYR A 79 12.93 4.59 13.44
N TYR A 80 11.75 4.02 13.21
CA TYR A 80 11.41 2.67 13.71
C TYR A 80 12.28 1.60 13.07
N LEU A 81 12.48 1.65 11.76
CA LEU A 81 13.32 0.70 11.03
C LEU A 81 14.80 0.81 11.40
N LEU A 82 15.34 2.03 11.57
CA LEU A 82 16.73 2.24 11.95
C LEU A 82 17.02 1.78 13.37
N ASN A 83 16.07 1.92 14.30
CA ASN A 83 16.23 1.51 15.70
C ASN A 83 15.72 0.10 15.97
N ASP A 84 15.25 -0.63 14.95
CA ASP A 84 14.69 -1.99 15.08
C ASP A 84 13.65 -2.09 16.20
N ARG A 85 12.78 -1.11 16.28
CA ARG A 85 11.77 -1.06 17.33
C ARG A 85 10.90 -2.30 17.27
N GLU A 86 10.84 -3.05 18.39
CA GLU A 86 10.06 -4.29 18.51
C GLU A 86 10.46 -5.38 17.49
N GLY A 87 11.71 -5.33 16.96
CA GLY A 87 12.17 -6.25 15.93
C GLY A 87 11.44 -6.07 14.59
N CYS A 88 11.02 -4.83 14.25
CA CYS A 88 10.22 -4.56 13.06
C CYS A 88 10.97 -4.71 11.73
N ARG A 89 12.29 -4.91 11.76
CA ARG A 89 13.09 -5.15 10.56
C ARG A 89 12.67 -6.44 9.84
N PRO A 90 12.89 -6.50 8.52
CA PRO A 90 12.68 -7.73 7.75
C PRO A 90 13.42 -8.94 8.33
N LEU A 91 12.83 -10.13 8.23
CA LEU A 91 13.43 -11.38 8.72
C LEU A 91 14.77 -11.68 8.02
N GLY A 92 15.69 -12.34 8.75
CA GLY A 92 17.02 -12.69 8.25
C GLY A 92 18.05 -11.56 8.28
N MET A 93 17.70 -10.41 8.87
CA MET A 93 18.65 -9.33 9.13
C MET A 93 19.23 -9.50 10.53
N THR A 94 20.53 -9.76 10.61
CA THR A 94 21.24 -9.89 11.89
C THR A 94 21.53 -8.51 12.47
N SER A 95 21.29 -8.34 13.76
CA SER A 95 21.56 -7.13 14.54
C SER A 95 23.05 -6.68 14.54
N GLN A 96 23.96 -7.49 14.00
CA GLN A 96 25.40 -7.23 14.04
C GLN A 96 25.94 -6.28 12.95
N THR A 97 25.10 -5.80 12.02
CA THR A 97 25.55 -4.85 10.98
C THR A 97 25.35 -3.38 11.38
N THR A 98 25.62 -3.05 12.63
CA THR A 98 25.50 -1.70 13.20
C THR A 98 26.66 -0.76 12.83
N LYS A 99 27.14 -0.75 11.59
CA LYS A 99 27.97 0.36 11.10
C LYS A 99 27.13 1.25 10.22
N TRP A 100 27.16 2.53 10.46
CA TRP A 100 26.39 3.60 9.81
C TRP A 100 26.24 3.45 8.27
N ARG A 101 27.20 2.81 7.64
CA ARG A 101 27.25 2.58 6.18
C ARG A 101 26.29 1.50 5.68
N ASN A 102 25.68 0.69 6.56
CA ASN A 102 24.73 -0.39 6.22
C ASN A 102 23.29 -0.11 6.68
N ASN A 103 22.97 1.10 7.16
CA ASN A 103 21.63 1.42 7.67
C ASN A 103 20.54 1.35 6.60
N TRP A 104 20.88 1.64 5.35
CA TRP A 104 19.95 1.51 4.21
C TRP A 104 19.48 0.06 3.97
N SER A 105 20.28 -0.92 4.36
CA SER A 105 19.87 -2.33 4.29
C SER A 105 18.78 -2.69 5.30
N SER A 106 18.55 -1.86 6.31
CA SER A 106 17.50 -2.05 7.33
C SER A 106 16.10 -1.71 6.83
N PHE A 107 16.00 -1.01 5.69
CA PHE A 107 14.73 -0.64 5.14
C PHE A 107 14.03 -1.85 4.51
N ASP A 108 12.72 -1.90 4.72
CA ASP A 108 11.84 -2.84 4.07
C ASP A 108 11.44 -2.34 2.67
N TYR A 109 10.74 -3.17 1.92
CA TYR A 109 10.33 -2.85 0.56
C TYR A 109 9.35 -1.68 0.53
N PHE A 110 8.39 -1.63 1.46
CA PHE A 110 7.43 -0.55 1.54
C PHE A 110 8.10 0.80 1.85
N GLN A 111 9.16 0.84 2.68
CA GLN A 111 9.92 2.07 2.95
C GLN A 111 10.58 2.62 1.69
N TRP A 112 11.16 1.75 0.86
CA TRP A 112 11.74 2.18 -0.42
C TRP A 112 10.67 2.74 -1.36
N ASN A 113 9.54 2.05 -1.51
CA ASN A 113 8.42 2.51 -2.32
C ASN A 113 7.86 3.84 -1.81
N TYR A 114 7.78 4.00 -0.50
CA TYR A 114 7.35 5.27 0.09
C TYR A 114 8.30 6.42 -0.22
N ILE A 115 9.62 6.20 -0.13
CA ILE A 115 10.63 7.20 -0.49
C ILE A 115 10.54 7.57 -1.97
N PHE A 116 10.55 6.59 -2.87
CA PHE A 116 10.48 6.84 -4.31
C PHE A 116 9.16 7.52 -4.70
N GLY A 117 8.04 7.05 -4.17
CA GLY A 117 6.73 7.64 -4.42
C GLY A 117 6.64 9.07 -3.90
N PHE A 118 7.16 9.34 -2.71
CA PHE A 118 7.19 10.68 -2.13
C PHE A 118 8.04 11.64 -2.96
N VAL A 119 9.22 11.21 -3.42
CA VAL A 119 10.09 12.02 -4.27
C VAL A 119 9.43 12.31 -5.62
N ALA A 120 8.84 11.29 -6.27
CA ALA A 120 8.15 11.47 -7.55
C ALA A 120 6.95 12.43 -7.42
N LEU A 121 6.13 12.27 -6.38
CA LEU A 121 5.00 13.14 -6.10
C LEU A 121 5.46 14.58 -5.83
N THR A 122 6.52 14.77 -5.03
CA THR A 122 7.07 16.08 -4.73
C THR A 122 7.57 16.80 -5.99
N ILE A 123 8.26 16.10 -6.89
CA ILE A 123 8.74 16.65 -8.17
C ILE A 123 7.56 17.12 -9.02
N LEU A 124 6.53 16.27 -9.19
CA LEU A 124 5.35 16.60 -10.01
C LEU A 124 4.57 17.78 -9.44
N LEU A 125 4.35 17.80 -8.14
CA LEU A 125 3.67 18.91 -7.47
C LEU A 125 4.48 20.19 -7.53
N SER A 126 5.81 20.12 -7.41
CA SER A 126 6.68 21.29 -7.57
C SER A 126 6.63 21.85 -8.99
N ILE A 127 6.60 21.00 -10.02
CA ILE A 127 6.42 21.42 -11.41
C ILE A 127 5.04 22.06 -11.59
N GLY A 128 3.97 21.40 -11.15
CA GLY A 128 2.59 21.86 -11.31
C GLY A 128 2.27 23.15 -10.58
N THR A 129 2.97 23.46 -9.47
CA THR A 129 2.82 24.73 -8.74
C THR A 129 3.73 25.83 -9.28
N SER A 130 4.93 25.50 -9.76
CA SER A 130 5.88 26.48 -10.32
C SER A 130 5.48 26.96 -11.73
N ILE A 131 4.95 26.04 -12.54
CA ILE A 131 4.32 26.33 -13.84
C ILE A 131 2.82 26.07 -13.62
N PRO A 132 2.04 27.05 -13.11
CA PRO A 132 0.69 26.79 -12.62
C PRO A 132 -0.15 26.02 -13.64
N SER A 133 -0.32 24.71 -13.41
CA SER A 133 -1.00 23.80 -14.32
C SER A 133 -1.89 22.84 -13.55
N LEU A 134 -3.20 22.99 -13.73
CA LEU A 134 -4.19 22.09 -13.14
C LEU A 134 -4.05 20.66 -13.68
N PRO A 135 -3.86 20.42 -15.01
CA PRO A 135 -3.65 19.06 -15.51
C PRO A 135 -2.45 18.35 -14.87
N VAL A 136 -1.32 19.03 -14.69
CA VAL A 136 -0.11 18.44 -14.08
C VAL A 136 -0.36 18.10 -12.60
N THR A 137 -1.01 19.00 -11.85
CA THR A 137 -1.36 18.73 -10.46
C THR A 137 -2.42 17.64 -10.33
N ALA A 138 -3.37 17.54 -11.25
CA ALA A 138 -4.40 16.51 -11.28
C ALA A 138 -3.83 15.09 -11.44
N ILE A 139 -2.81 14.92 -12.30
CA ILE A 139 -2.21 13.60 -12.53
C ILE A 139 -1.21 13.17 -11.44
N SER A 140 -0.78 14.07 -10.56
CA SER A 140 0.33 13.80 -9.64
C SER A 140 0.09 12.57 -8.75
N LEU A 141 -1.09 12.45 -8.15
CA LEU A 141 -1.43 11.29 -7.32
C LEU A 141 -1.59 10.02 -8.16
N SER A 142 -2.10 10.13 -9.38
CA SER A 142 -2.26 8.99 -10.28
C SER A 142 -0.96 8.45 -10.83
N VAL A 143 0.13 9.24 -10.89
CA VAL A 143 1.48 8.75 -11.22
C VAL A 143 2.00 7.83 -10.11
N LEU A 144 1.79 8.18 -8.83
CA LEU A 144 2.11 7.28 -7.71
C LEU A 144 1.30 5.98 -7.82
N MET A 145 0.02 6.11 -8.13
CA MET A 145 -0.88 4.97 -8.31
C MET A 145 -0.44 4.09 -9.48
N LEU A 146 -0.04 4.68 -10.62
CA LEU A 146 0.52 3.97 -11.77
C LEU A 146 1.74 3.14 -11.37
N TYR A 147 2.67 3.76 -10.64
CA TYR A 147 3.89 3.10 -10.17
C TYR A 147 3.55 1.85 -9.32
N VAL A 148 2.72 1.99 -8.29
CA VAL A 148 2.33 0.87 -7.42
C VAL A 148 1.58 -0.22 -8.20
N CYS A 149 0.64 0.15 -9.06
CA CYS A 149 -0.12 -0.82 -9.86
C CYS A 149 0.76 -1.60 -10.83
N LEU A 150 1.74 -0.94 -11.47
CA LEU A 150 2.71 -1.61 -12.34
C LEU A 150 3.61 -2.57 -11.55
N GLU A 151 4.05 -2.19 -10.34
CA GLU A 151 4.83 -3.09 -9.49
C GLU A 151 4.06 -4.37 -9.16
N LEU A 152 2.78 -4.26 -8.74
CA LEU A 152 1.95 -5.43 -8.44
C LEU A 152 1.83 -6.36 -9.64
N ILE A 153 1.57 -5.82 -10.84
CA ILE A 153 1.47 -6.60 -12.07
C ILE A 153 2.82 -7.24 -12.44
N LEU A 154 3.92 -6.48 -12.37
CA LEU A 154 5.25 -6.99 -12.71
C LEU A 154 5.69 -8.11 -11.77
N VAL A 155 5.39 -8.01 -10.48
CA VAL A 155 5.66 -9.08 -9.52
C VAL A 155 4.86 -10.33 -9.87
N GLU A 156 3.57 -10.22 -10.19
CA GLU A 156 2.75 -11.37 -10.59
C GLU A 156 3.21 -11.99 -11.91
N VAL A 157 3.58 -11.18 -12.89
CA VAL A 157 4.19 -11.69 -14.15
C VAL A 157 5.49 -12.43 -13.84
N GLY A 158 6.33 -11.89 -12.94
CA GLY A 158 7.54 -12.56 -12.47
C GLY A 158 7.26 -13.92 -11.81
N ILE A 159 6.20 -14.02 -10.99
CA ILE A 159 5.76 -15.27 -10.36
C ILE A 159 5.30 -16.28 -11.44
N LEU A 160 4.52 -15.82 -12.44
CA LEU A 160 4.07 -16.68 -13.54
C LEU A 160 5.24 -17.21 -14.38
N LEU A 161 6.28 -16.41 -14.56
CA LEU A 161 7.49 -16.79 -15.28
C LEU A 161 8.52 -17.55 -14.43
N ASN A 162 8.20 -17.85 -13.15
CA ASN A 162 9.08 -18.48 -12.17
C ASN A 162 10.42 -17.72 -11.98
N VAL A 163 10.40 -16.41 -12.04
CA VAL A 163 11.58 -15.56 -11.80
C VAL A 163 11.90 -15.54 -10.31
N SER A 164 13.16 -15.76 -9.97
CA SER A 164 13.65 -15.58 -8.59
C SER A 164 13.82 -14.11 -8.27
N ALA A 165 13.66 -13.75 -6.98
CA ALA A 165 13.83 -12.39 -6.50
C ALA A 165 15.19 -11.79 -6.91
N PRO A 166 15.27 -10.74 -7.73
CA PRO A 166 16.53 -10.16 -8.20
C PRO A 166 17.30 -9.44 -7.09
N PHE A 167 16.59 -8.96 -6.10
CA PHE A 167 17.08 -8.36 -4.86
C PHE A 167 16.17 -8.77 -3.71
N ARG A 168 16.49 -8.32 -2.50
CA ARG A 168 15.66 -8.63 -1.33
C ARG A 168 14.38 -7.78 -1.32
N PHE A 169 13.22 -8.43 -1.19
CA PHE A 169 11.93 -7.81 -0.95
C PHE A 169 11.51 -8.08 0.50
N SER A 170 11.76 -7.15 1.40
CA SER A 170 11.49 -7.32 2.84
C SER A 170 12.05 -8.63 3.39
N SER A 171 11.23 -9.58 3.84
CA SER A 171 11.68 -10.88 4.33
C SER A 171 11.99 -11.90 3.23
N VAL A 172 11.64 -11.62 1.97
CA VAL A 172 12.01 -12.47 0.82
C VAL A 172 13.44 -12.20 0.42
N GLN A 173 14.31 -13.20 0.58
CA GLN A 173 15.74 -13.08 0.27
C GLN A 173 15.98 -13.06 -1.24
N LYS A 174 17.08 -12.42 -1.66
CA LYS A 174 17.56 -12.49 -3.05
C LYS A 174 17.75 -13.94 -3.48
N GLY A 175 17.23 -14.29 -4.67
CA GLY A 175 17.28 -15.64 -5.22
C GLY A 175 16.16 -16.57 -4.75
N ALA A 176 15.37 -16.18 -3.75
CA ALA A 176 14.16 -16.92 -3.35
C ALA A 176 13.04 -16.74 -4.37
N PRO A 177 12.02 -17.63 -4.37
CA PRO A 177 10.82 -17.44 -5.18
C PRO A 177 10.14 -16.10 -4.83
N LEU A 178 9.67 -15.38 -5.85
CA LEU A 178 8.89 -14.17 -5.66
C LEU A 178 7.59 -14.46 -4.92
N ARG A 179 7.15 -13.51 -4.11
CA ARG A 179 5.86 -13.54 -3.42
C ARG A 179 5.00 -12.35 -3.87
N PRO A 180 3.66 -12.46 -3.83
CA PRO A 180 2.75 -11.39 -4.22
C PRO A 180 3.07 -10.06 -3.54
N GLY A 181 2.94 -8.95 -4.25
CA GLY A 181 3.24 -7.63 -3.75
C GLY A 181 2.34 -7.24 -2.57
N VAL A 182 1.05 -7.57 -2.63
CA VAL A 182 0.11 -7.35 -1.51
C VAL A 182 0.54 -8.11 -0.25
N PHE A 183 1.12 -9.33 -0.38
CA PHE A 183 1.66 -10.06 0.76
C PHE A 183 2.80 -9.29 1.43
N ILE A 184 3.74 -8.76 0.62
CA ILE A 184 4.92 -8.02 1.12
C ILE A 184 4.49 -6.70 1.76
N VAL A 185 3.58 -5.96 1.12
CA VAL A 185 3.05 -4.70 1.67
C VAL A 185 2.31 -4.93 2.99
N ALA A 186 1.49 -5.98 3.09
CA ALA A 186 0.80 -6.33 4.33
C ALA A 186 1.79 -6.70 5.45
N GLU A 187 2.85 -7.44 5.12
CA GLU A 187 3.93 -7.76 6.06
C GLU A 187 4.55 -6.48 6.64
N ASP A 188 4.96 -5.56 5.76
CA ASP A 188 5.70 -4.36 6.14
C ASP A 188 4.85 -3.35 6.90
N VAL A 189 3.65 -3.08 6.42
CA VAL A 189 2.74 -2.10 7.04
C VAL A 189 2.30 -2.56 8.43
N VAL A 190 1.92 -3.83 8.60
CA VAL A 190 1.47 -4.31 9.91
C VAL A 190 2.64 -4.43 10.90
N ALA A 191 3.83 -4.85 10.43
CA ALA A 191 5.00 -4.96 11.29
C ALA A 191 5.47 -3.60 11.80
N VAL A 192 5.52 -2.58 10.94
CA VAL A 192 6.10 -1.27 11.27
C VAL A 192 5.03 -0.28 11.72
N ASP A 193 4.04 0.01 10.86
CA ASP A 193 3.02 1.01 11.15
C ASP A 193 1.97 0.49 12.13
N GLY A 194 1.66 -0.82 12.07
CA GLY A 194 0.82 -1.52 13.03
C GLY A 194 1.51 -1.88 14.35
N MET A 195 2.82 -1.58 14.50
CA MET A 195 3.65 -1.87 15.67
C MET A 195 3.60 -3.34 16.14
N GLN A 196 3.41 -4.29 15.21
CA GLN A 196 3.38 -5.72 15.54
C GLN A 196 4.77 -6.39 15.45
N GLY A 197 5.76 -5.69 14.92
CA GLY A 197 7.16 -6.07 14.92
C GLY A 197 7.49 -7.42 14.26
N GLY A 198 8.56 -8.03 14.75
CA GLY A 198 9.08 -9.30 14.22
C GLY A 198 8.17 -10.50 14.44
N ALA A 199 7.38 -10.50 15.51
CA ALA A 199 6.41 -11.56 15.78
C ALA A 199 5.35 -11.68 14.68
N TRP A 200 4.84 -10.53 14.18
CA TRP A 200 3.96 -10.50 13.03
C TRP A 200 4.64 -11.03 11.77
N ARG A 201 5.85 -10.53 11.47
CA ARG A 201 6.58 -10.96 10.26
C ARG A 201 6.75 -12.47 10.24
N GLN A 202 7.17 -13.07 11.34
CA GLN A 202 7.35 -14.51 11.44
C GLN A 202 6.02 -15.24 11.24
N ALA A 203 4.99 -14.89 12.00
CA ALA A 203 3.69 -15.55 11.92
C ALA A 203 3.04 -15.40 10.53
N TRP A 204 3.21 -14.23 9.87
CA TRP A 204 2.68 -13.96 8.54
C TRP A 204 3.38 -14.80 7.47
N ASN A 205 4.71 -14.92 7.53
CA ASN A 205 5.49 -15.77 6.64
C ASN A 205 5.18 -17.26 6.84
N ASP A 206 5.14 -17.75 8.09
CA ASP A 206 4.79 -19.13 8.41
C ASP A 206 3.37 -19.47 7.93
N ARG A 207 2.43 -18.52 8.08
CA ARG A 207 1.06 -18.68 7.59
C ARG A 207 0.99 -18.76 6.08
N TYR A 208 1.76 -17.92 5.37
CA TYR A 208 1.80 -17.93 3.91
C TYR A 208 2.34 -19.27 3.38
N GLU A 209 3.38 -19.81 4.00
CA GLU A 209 3.96 -21.11 3.60
C GLU A 209 3.00 -22.27 3.84
N ALA A 210 2.21 -22.21 4.90
CA ALA A 210 1.28 -23.27 5.28
C ALA A 210 -0.09 -23.20 4.58
N ASP A 211 -0.47 -22.05 4.01
CA ASP A 211 -1.84 -21.77 3.57
C ASP A 211 -1.91 -21.40 2.08
N SER A 212 -2.20 -22.37 1.24
CA SER A 212 -2.37 -22.18 -0.21
C SER A 212 -3.55 -21.26 -0.59
N GLU A 213 -4.59 -21.19 0.25
CA GLU A 213 -5.72 -20.28 0.01
C GLU A 213 -5.29 -18.83 0.23
N LEU A 214 -4.43 -18.57 1.23
CA LEU A 214 -3.83 -17.25 1.44
C LEU A 214 -2.92 -16.86 0.28
N GLN A 215 -2.07 -17.77 -0.20
CA GLN A 215 -1.23 -17.54 -1.38
C GLN A 215 -2.07 -17.16 -2.59
N ARG A 216 -3.14 -17.92 -2.85
CA ARG A 216 -4.07 -17.64 -3.94
C ARG A 216 -4.77 -16.30 -3.78
N LEU A 217 -5.22 -15.96 -2.57
CA LEU A 217 -5.87 -14.68 -2.30
C LEU A 217 -4.93 -13.51 -2.60
N CYS A 218 -3.70 -13.54 -2.10
CA CYS A 218 -2.72 -12.48 -2.34
C CYS A 218 -2.46 -12.28 -3.84
N ARG A 219 -2.31 -13.35 -4.62
CA ARG A 219 -2.14 -13.28 -6.08
C ARG A 219 -3.36 -12.69 -6.80
N ILE A 220 -4.57 -13.06 -6.38
CA ILE A 220 -5.80 -12.46 -6.93
C ILE A 220 -5.85 -10.97 -6.60
N LEU A 221 -5.44 -10.58 -5.39
CA LEU A 221 -5.43 -9.18 -4.98
C LEU A 221 -4.40 -8.36 -5.78
N ASP A 222 -3.22 -8.88 -6.09
CA ASP A 222 -2.24 -8.18 -6.93
C ASP A 222 -2.84 -7.83 -8.30
N TRP A 223 -3.45 -8.80 -8.98
CA TRP A 223 -4.13 -8.53 -10.25
C TRP A 223 -5.30 -7.56 -10.10
N PHE A 224 -6.09 -7.75 -9.07
CA PHE A 224 -7.29 -6.96 -8.84
C PHE A 224 -6.96 -5.48 -8.58
N TRP A 225 -6.01 -5.20 -7.69
CA TRP A 225 -5.53 -3.85 -7.43
C TRP A 225 -4.76 -3.28 -8.62
N GLY A 226 -3.86 -4.05 -9.21
CA GLY A 226 -3.03 -3.61 -10.32
C GLY A 226 -3.85 -3.21 -11.54
N VAL A 227 -4.68 -4.12 -12.06
CA VAL A 227 -5.44 -3.87 -13.30
C VAL A 227 -6.49 -2.79 -13.11
N SER A 228 -7.29 -2.87 -12.03
CA SER A 228 -8.33 -1.85 -11.79
C SER A 228 -7.72 -0.46 -11.55
N GLY A 229 -6.57 -0.40 -10.88
CA GLY A 229 -5.86 0.86 -10.69
C GLY A 229 -5.34 1.46 -11.99
N LEU A 230 -4.79 0.65 -12.90
CA LEU A 230 -4.40 1.14 -14.22
C LEU A 230 -5.58 1.69 -15.02
N CYS A 231 -6.77 1.08 -14.91
CA CYS A 231 -7.97 1.63 -15.52
C CYS A 231 -8.33 3.02 -14.97
N VAL A 232 -8.23 3.20 -13.64
CA VAL A 232 -8.48 4.50 -13.00
C VAL A 232 -7.44 5.54 -13.43
N VAL A 233 -6.16 5.17 -13.49
CA VAL A 233 -5.09 6.04 -14.00
C VAL A 233 -5.39 6.49 -15.42
N ALA A 234 -5.77 5.55 -16.30
CA ALA A 234 -6.11 5.88 -17.68
C ALA A 234 -7.27 6.89 -17.77
N VAL A 235 -8.32 6.72 -16.94
CA VAL A 235 -9.44 7.67 -16.87
C VAL A 235 -8.96 9.04 -16.42
N ILE A 236 -8.18 9.14 -15.36
CA ILE A 236 -7.67 10.41 -14.84
C ILE A 236 -6.82 11.13 -15.90
N TRP A 237 -5.91 10.42 -16.54
CA TRP A 237 -5.04 11.03 -17.57
C TRP A 237 -5.83 11.47 -18.80
N THR A 238 -6.78 10.66 -19.26
CA THR A 238 -7.65 11.05 -20.36
C THR A 238 -8.40 12.35 -20.05
N LEU A 239 -8.98 12.47 -18.85
CA LEU A 239 -9.70 13.68 -18.44
C LEU A 239 -8.77 14.87 -18.23
N ALA A 240 -7.58 14.67 -17.66
CA ALA A 240 -6.62 15.74 -17.40
C ALA A 240 -6.08 16.39 -18.70
N PHE A 241 -5.96 15.60 -19.77
CA PHE A 241 -5.44 16.10 -21.05
C PHE A 241 -6.51 16.36 -22.11
N ALA A 242 -7.76 16.05 -21.85
CA ALA A 242 -8.90 16.37 -22.74
C ALA A 242 -9.46 17.77 -22.43
N THR A 243 -8.61 18.78 -22.37
CA THR A 243 -8.95 20.15 -21.94
C THR A 243 -9.96 20.85 -22.86
N ASP A 244 -10.11 20.36 -24.10
CA ASP A 244 -11.11 20.89 -25.04
C ASP A 244 -12.56 20.38 -24.70
N ILE A 245 -12.68 19.35 -23.89
CA ILE A 245 -13.95 18.68 -23.59
C ILE A 245 -14.31 18.79 -22.11
N VAL A 246 -13.31 18.72 -21.23
CA VAL A 246 -13.47 18.71 -19.77
C VAL A 246 -12.78 19.92 -19.17
N ASP A 247 -13.49 20.61 -18.29
CA ASP A 247 -12.96 21.74 -17.55
C ASP A 247 -11.78 21.30 -16.67
N GLU A 248 -10.70 22.07 -16.68
CA GLU A 248 -9.48 21.78 -15.91
C GLU A 248 -9.76 21.65 -14.41
N GLU A 249 -10.69 22.43 -13.86
CA GLU A 249 -11.06 22.35 -12.45
C GLU A 249 -11.77 21.02 -12.11
N VAL A 250 -12.62 20.55 -13.02
CA VAL A 250 -13.26 19.23 -12.89
C VAL A 250 -12.23 18.12 -12.98
N SER A 251 -11.27 18.23 -13.89
CA SER A 251 -10.15 17.30 -14.03
C SER A 251 -9.30 17.26 -12.78
N TYR A 252 -9.02 18.41 -12.18
CA TYR A 252 -8.31 18.52 -10.92
C TYR A 252 -9.06 17.82 -9.78
N ALA A 253 -10.34 18.09 -9.62
CA ALA A 253 -11.17 17.46 -8.59
C ALA A 253 -11.23 15.93 -8.74
N ILE A 254 -11.36 15.43 -9.98
CA ILE A 254 -11.37 14.00 -10.29
C ILE A 254 -9.97 13.40 -10.01
N GLY A 255 -8.90 14.05 -10.44
CA GLY A 255 -7.52 13.58 -10.22
C GLY A 255 -7.18 13.38 -8.75
N TRP A 256 -7.66 14.25 -7.89
CA TRP A 256 -7.48 14.13 -6.43
C TRP A 256 -8.51 13.24 -5.75
N GLY A 257 -9.76 13.22 -6.19
CA GLY A 257 -10.84 12.50 -5.53
C GLY A 257 -10.96 11.02 -5.92
N LEU A 258 -10.86 10.73 -7.22
CA LEU A 258 -11.09 9.38 -7.75
C LEU A 258 -10.18 8.30 -7.18
N PRO A 259 -8.87 8.52 -6.96
CA PRO A 259 -8.01 7.53 -6.32
C PRO A 259 -8.49 7.09 -4.93
N TRP A 260 -9.01 8.02 -4.13
CA TRP A 260 -9.53 7.74 -2.79
C TRP A 260 -10.84 6.97 -2.82
N VAL A 261 -11.75 7.32 -3.74
CA VAL A 261 -13.00 6.59 -3.94
C VAL A 261 -12.70 5.16 -4.40
N TRP A 262 -11.81 5.00 -5.38
CA TRP A 262 -11.37 3.69 -5.85
C TRP A 262 -10.71 2.89 -4.72
N GLY A 263 -9.77 3.48 -3.99
CA GLY A 263 -9.08 2.82 -2.88
C GLY A 263 -10.04 2.36 -1.79
N GLY A 264 -11.05 3.18 -1.46
CA GLY A 264 -12.11 2.81 -0.52
C GLY A 264 -12.94 1.61 -0.99
N ILE A 265 -13.36 1.60 -2.25
CA ILE A 265 -14.08 0.47 -2.86
C ILE A 265 -13.21 -0.79 -2.82
N MET A 266 -11.95 -0.68 -3.24
CA MET A 266 -11.01 -1.81 -3.27
C MET A 266 -10.73 -2.37 -1.87
N ALA A 267 -10.61 -1.52 -0.85
CA ALA A 267 -10.43 -1.95 0.53
C ALA A 267 -11.64 -2.75 1.04
N VAL A 268 -12.87 -2.29 0.76
CA VAL A 268 -14.11 -3.01 1.12
C VAL A 268 -14.18 -4.36 0.43
N LEU A 269 -13.87 -4.42 -0.86
CA LEU A 269 -13.89 -5.67 -1.64
C LEU A 269 -12.79 -6.64 -1.14
N THR A 270 -11.60 -6.15 -0.85
CA THR A 270 -10.50 -6.93 -0.28
C THR A 270 -10.90 -7.54 1.07
N PHE A 271 -11.50 -6.74 1.97
CA PHE A 271 -12.02 -7.23 3.24
C PHE A 271 -13.09 -8.32 3.06
N TRP A 272 -14.01 -8.12 2.12
CA TRP A 272 -15.04 -9.12 1.82
C TRP A 272 -14.44 -10.43 1.27
N MET A 273 -13.46 -10.35 0.37
CA MET A 273 -12.76 -11.51 -0.17
C MET A 273 -12.00 -12.28 0.93
N ALA A 274 -11.26 -11.58 1.78
CA ALA A 274 -10.54 -12.17 2.90
C ALA A 274 -11.51 -12.85 3.90
N LYS A 275 -12.61 -12.19 4.25
CA LYS A 275 -13.65 -12.75 5.13
C LYS A 275 -14.31 -14.00 4.53
N ARG A 276 -14.53 -14.01 3.21
CA ARG A 276 -15.09 -15.17 2.50
C ARG A 276 -14.12 -16.36 2.52
N MET A 277 -12.83 -16.10 2.31
CA MET A 277 -11.77 -17.11 2.41
C MET A 277 -11.74 -17.74 3.82
N LEU A 278 -11.69 -16.92 4.86
CA LEU A 278 -11.65 -17.39 6.26
C LEU A 278 -12.89 -18.21 6.64
N ARG A 279 -14.08 -17.83 6.14
CA ARG A 279 -15.31 -18.61 6.37
C ARG A 279 -15.21 -19.99 5.72
N ARG A 280 -14.72 -20.08 4.48
CA ARG A 280 -14.54 -21.36 3.77
C ARG A 280 -13.57 -22.28 4.51
N GLN A 281 -12.47 -21.74 5.04
CA GLN A 281 -11.50 -22.51 5.82
C GLN A 281 -12.14 -23.07 7.09
N ARG A 282 -12.92 -22.27 7.83
CA ARG A 282 -13.63 -22.74 9.04
C ARG A 282 -14.63 -23.87 8.74
N THR A 283 -15.37 -23.76 7.64
CA THR A 283 -16.32 -24.81 7.24
C THR A 283 -15.61 -26.12 6.90
N ARG A 284 -14.47 -26.05 6.20
CA ARG A 284 -13.66 -27.26 5.87
C ARG A 284 -13.10 -27.92 7.14
N LEU A 285 -12.59 -27.15 8.08
CA LEU A 285 -12.07 -27.70 9.35
C LEU A 285 -13.19 -28.31 10.20
N GLY A 286 -14.34 -27.66 10.32
CA GLY A 286 -15.50 -28.20 11.05
C GLY A 286 -16.09 -29.47 10.43
N SER A 287 -16.02 -29.67 9.13
CA SER A 287 -16.45 -30.91 8.47
C SER A 287 -15.49 -32.09 8.70
N ILE A 288 -14.23 -31.81 8.98
CA ILE A 288 -13.21 -32.85 9.30
C ILE A 288 -13.42 -33.32 10.76
N ASP A 289 -13.74 -32.42 11.69
CA ASP A 289 -13.97 -32.76 13.10
C ASP A 289 -15.28 -33.52 13.33
N THR A 290 -16.28 -33.40 12.46
CA THR A 290 -17.58 -34.07 12.58
C THR A 290 -17.63 -35.44 11.90
N GLY A 291 -16.57 -35.92 11.25
CA GLY A 291 -16.44 -37.30 10.78
C GLY A 291 -17.47 -37.74 9.71
N VAL A 292 -18.05 -36.79 8.94
CA VAL A 292 -19.00 -37.08 7.87
C VAL A 292 -18.33 -36.83 6.50
#